data_30fb43a527ff4bff469a9054357f9b3b
#
_entry.id   30fb43a527ff4bff469a9054357f9b3b
#
_cell.length_a   1.000
_cell.length_b   1.000
_cell.length_c   1.000
_cell.angle_alpha   90.00
_cell.angle_beta   90.00
_cell.angle_gamma   90.00
#
_symmetry.space_group_name_H-M   'P 1'
#
loop_
_entity.id
_entity.type
_entity.pdbx_description
1 polymer ?
#
loop_
_entity_poly.entity_id
_entity_poly.type
_entity_poly.pdbx_seq_one_letter_code
_entity_poly.pdbx_strand_id
1 'polypeptide(L)'
;MSQTDPHIPLSGASDVRPKVSPRAPIQHNRLRRKEGHDYAAPGIYLITVTTADRRRILGELTGTSPDAASIQPTTLGEYVIAAFRKMATMVTEKTGSRIQVYQYQLMPDHFHGILRIHDALPEGWHLSRMIGAWKGDCSREYWRVQESHALTHAEPSSLSGAPDVRPERESLFSPGYNDKILYHEGQLDAWYEYLHDNPRRLWLKVHYPDRLRKIYDFKTGKQGHSYTAVGNTFLVKYPERVQVRCHRNLTEEQIQAEVEHYMSLARGGAVLVSPFISPAEKAVYEAAYKERLKIIRIVNRGLDGKFIYPTGRDLKGCSAGFMLVLAPYADYSAETAEKRITRSQCLDMNGYAEDIATTLALTHEAHNKGNAGLTHGEHNKKEESLSSAPDVRPENINTEKP
;
A
#
# COMPACT_ATOMS: atom_id res chain seq x y z
N MET A 1 -10.97 45.09 53.25
CA MET A 1 -9.73 44.29 53.17
C MET A 1 -9.91 43.30 52.03
N SER A 2 -9.40 43.67 50.90
CA SER A 2 -9.51 42.99 49.62
C SER A 2 -8.25 42.13 49.42
N GLN A 3 -8.42 40.83 49.28
CA GLN A 3 -7.31 39.91 48.91
C GLN A 3 -7.32 39.76 47.41
N THR A 4 -6.26 40.21 46.78
CA THR A 4 -5.95 40.03 45.37
C THR A 4 -5.21 38.70 45.16
N ASP A 5 -5.78 37.81 44.32
CA ASP A 5 -5.11 36.61 43.81
C ASP A 5 -3.99 36.99 42.85
N PRO A 6 -2.85 36.28 42.87
CA PRO A 6 -1.78 36.53 41.92
C PRO A 6 -2.04 35.76 40.61
N HIS A 7 -2.13 36.52 39.53
CA HIS A 7 -2.08 36.01 38.16
C HIS A 7 -0.73 35.32 37.87
N ILE A 8 -0.78 34.03 37.55
CA ILE A 8 0.35 33.30 36.96
C ILE A 8 0.27 33.49 35.42
N PRO A 9 1.31 34.08 34.77
CA PRO A 9 1.32 34.18 33.33
C PRO A 9 1.62 32.81 32.71
N LEU A 10 0.73 32.32 31.87
CA LEU A 10 0.95 31.21 30.98
C LEU A 10 1.99 31.64 29.92
N SER A 11 3.25 31.32 30.17
CA SER A 11 4.34 31.52 29.22
C SER A 11 4.15 30.65 27.99
N GLY A 12 4.32 31.26 26.82
CA GLY A 12 4.09 30.77 25.48
C GLY A 12 4.60 29.37 25.18
N ALA A 13 3.69 28.52 24.77
CA ALA A 13 4.00 27.35 23.98
C ALA A 13 4.47 27.85 22.60
N SER A 14 5.77 27.79 22.36
CA SER A 14 6.34 27.99 21.03
C SER A 14 5.73 26.95 20.08
N ASP A 15 4.98 27.45 19.11
CA ASP A 15 4.40 26.68 17.99
C ASP A 15 5.55 26.17 17.11
N VAL A 16 6.22 25.09 17.53
CA VAL A 16 7.23 24.38 16.74
C VAL A 16 6.49 23.50 15.75
N ARG A 17 5.96 24.11 14.70
CA ARG A 17 5.55 23.37 13.51
C ARG A 17 6.79 22.66 12.95
N PRO A 18 6.75 21.32 12.75
CA PRO A 18 7.87 20.64 12.12
C PRO A 18 8.10 21.27 10.74
N LYS A 19 9.31 21.74 10.49
CA LYS A 19 9.73 22.28 9.19
C LYS A 19 9.51 21.17 8.15
N VAL A 20 8.46 21.33 7.35
CA VAL A 20 8.25 20.49 6.17
C VAL A 20 9.41 20.80 5.23
N SER A 21 10.26 19.82 4.99
CA SER A 21 11.34 19.93 4.00
C SER A 21 10.78 20.47 2.68
N PRO A 22 11.46 21.41 2.01
CA PRO A 22 10.98 21.95 0.75
C PRO A 22 10.76 20.77 -0.22
N ARG A 23 9.55 20.66 -0.73
CA ARG A 23 9.19 19.65 -1.73
C ARG A 23 10.15 19.77 -2.89
N ALA A 24 10.87 18.70 -3.20
CA ALA A 24 11.58 18.60 -4.46
C ALA A 24 10.59 18.93 -5.60
N PRO A 25 10.99 19.75 -6.58
CA PRO A 25 10.11 20.11 -7.69
C PRO A 25 9.57 18.83 -8.32
N ILE A 26 8.25 18.77 -8.51
CA ILE A 26 7.60 17.64 -9.20
C ILE A 26 8.15 17.64 -10.61
N GLN A 27 9.10 16.76 -10.88
CA GLN A 27 9.58 16.53 -12.23
C GLN A 27 8.39 15.98 -13.03
N HIS A 28 7.82 16.80 -13.91
CA HIS A 28 6.85 16.39 -14.91
C HIS A 28 7.55 15.54 -15.96
N ASN A 29 7.82 14.29 -15.60
CA ASN A 29 8.65 13.42 -16.42
C ASN A 29 7.79 12.73 -17.47
N ARG A 30 8.10 12.98 -18.74
CA ARG A 30 7.83 12.07 -19.87
C ARG A 30 8.45 10.68 -19.61
N LEU A 31 9.40 10.57 -18.67
CA LEU A 31 10.12 9.37 -18.22
C LEU A 31 9.32 8.45 -17.26
N ARG A 32 8.03 8.67 -17.05
CA ARG A 32 7.18 7.74 -16.25
C ARG A 32 6.81 6.47 -17.00
N ARG A 33 7.18 6.36 -18.27
CA ARG A 33 6.97 5.17 -19.10
C ARG A 33 8.10 4.20 -18.89
N LYS A 34 7.78 2.90 -18.87
CA LYS A 34 8.81 1.88 -18.83
C LYS A 34 9.59 1.93 -20.14
N GLU A 35 10.89 2.17 -20.04
CA GLU A 35 11.81 2.18 -21.18
C GLU A 35 11.84 0.79 -21.83
N GLY A 36 11.83 0.76 -23.15
CA GLY A 36 11.84 -0.48 -23.93
C GLY A 36 10.51 -1.26 -23.95
N HIS A 37 9.42 -0.79 -23.29
CA HIS A 37 8.12 -1.44 -23.38
C HIS A 37 7.31 -0.88 -24.57
N ASP A 38 6.80 -1.81 -25.39
CA ASP A 38 5.90 -1.49 -26.49
C ASP A 38 4.46 -1.29 -26.01
N TYR A 39 4.02 -0.06 -25.94
CA TYR A 39 2.66 0.31 -25.51
C TYR A 39 1.61 0.15 -26.63
N ALA A 40 1.99 -0.34 -27.80
CA ALA A 40 1.07 -0.77 -28.86
C ALA A 40 0.81 -2.28 -28.81
N ALA A 41 1.67 -3.05 -28.14
CA ALA A 41 1.55 -4.49 -28.01
C ALA A 41 0.39 -4.89 -27.05
N PRO A 42 -0.11 -6.14 -27.15
CA PRO A 42 -1.07 -6.71 -26.20
C PRO A 42 -0.58 -6.62 -24.76
N GLY A 43 -1.46 -6.22 -23.84
CA GLY A 43 -1.09 -6.07 -22.43
C GLY A 43 -2.25 -5.61 -21.56
N ILE A 44 -2.06 -5.68 -20.24
CA ILE A 44 -3.00 -5.19 -19.24
C ILE A 44 -2.34 -4.06 -18.46
N TYR A 45 -3.05 -2.96 -18.31
CA TYR A 45 -2.54 -1.72 -17.72
C TYR A 45 -3.48 -1.19 -16.66
N LEU A 46 -2.94 -0.85 -15.49
CA LEU A 46 -3.62 -0.04 -14.49
C LEU A 46 -3.25 1.43 -14.70
N ILE A 47 -4.20 2.22 -15.15
CA ILE A 47 -4.06 3.65 -15.43
C ILE A 47 -4.49 4.47 -14.23
N THR A 48 -3.75 5.53 -13.91
CA THR A 48 -4.14 6.53 -12.92
C THR A 48 -4.01 7.92 -13.50
N VAL A 49 -5.12 8.66 -13.55
CA VAL A 49 -5.19 10.06 -13.97
C VAL A 49 -5.67 10.91 -12.81
N THR A 50 -5.00 12.01 -12.53
CA THR A 50 -5.35 12.94 -11.45
C THR A 50 -5.88 14.25 -12.01
N THR A 51 -6.83 14.86 -11.31
CA THR A 51 -7.25 16.24 -11.60
C THR A 51 -6.08 17.21 -11.38
N ALA A 52 -6.12 18.33 -12.09
CA ALA A 52 -5.16 19.40 -11.84
C ALA A 52 -5.26 19.85 -10.37
N ASP A 53 -4.11 20.07 -9.73
CA ASP A 53 -3.98 20.48 -8.33
C ASP A 53 -4.73 19.59 -7.31
N ARG A 54 -5.06 18.36 -7.72
CA ARG A 54 -5.83 17.44 -6.89
C ARG A 54 -7.20 17.98 -6.46
N ARG A 55 -7.84 18.77 -7.33
CA ARG A 55 -9.19 19.28 -7.07
C ARG A 55 -10.19 18.13 -6.98
N ARG A 56 -11.01 18.16 -5.93
CA ARG A 56 -12.01 17.13 -5.64
C ARG A 56 -13.32 17.45 -6.34
N ILE A 57 -13.36 17.31 -7.67
CA ILE A 57 -14.47 17.72 -8.54
C ILE A 57 -15.14 16.56 -9.28
N LEU A 58 -14.61 15.34 -9.18
CA LEU A 58 -15.15 14.18 -9.89
C LEU A 58 -16.19 13.42 -9.09
N GLY A 59 -16.21 13.54 -7.78
CA GLY A 59 -17.15 12.82 -6.93
C GLY A 59 -17.02 13.20 -5.46
N GLU A 60 -17.98 12.72 -4.67
CA GLU A 60 -18.05 12.94 -3.23
C GLU A 60 -17.96 11.62 -2.49
N LEU A 61 -17.25 11.64 -1.35
CA LEU A 61 -17.20 10.50 -0.45
C LEU A 61 -18.49 10.39 0.34
N THR A 62 -19.14 9.25 0.30
CA THR A 62 -20.36 8.93 1.03
C THR A 62 -20.17 7.70 1.90
N GLY A 63 -21.16 7.41 2.76
CA GLY A 63 -21.15 6.26 3.66
C GLY A 63 -20.87 6.64 5.12
N THR A 64 -21.48 5.91 6.04
CA THR A 64 -21.42 6.14 7.49
C THR A 64 -20.32 5.33 8.19
N SER A 65 -19.72 4.38 7.48
CA SER A 65 -18.65 3.52 8.00
C SER A 65 -17.61 3.24 6.91
N PRO A 66 -16.41 2.74 7.26
CA PRO A 66 -15.40 2.38 6.27
C PRO A 66 -15.93 1.35 5.25
N ASP A 67 -16.67 0.36 5.72
CA ASP A 67 -17.17 -0.73 4.87
C ASP A 67 -18.36 -0.32 4.00
N ALA A 68 -19.08 0.76 4.38
CA ALA A 68 -20.14 1.37 3.59
C ALA A 68 -19.65 2.55 2.73
N ALA A 69 -18.34 2.83 2.75
CA ALA A 69 -17.77 3.95 2.02
C ALA A 69 -17.88 3.76 0.50
N SER A 70 -18.39 4.76 -0.19
CA SER A 70 -18.49 4.81 -1.64
C SER A 70 -18.18 6.21 -2.17
N ILE A 71 -17.99 6.33 -3.46
CA ILE A 71 -17.86 7.61 -4.13
C ILE A 71 -19.09 7.82 -5.00
N GLN A 72 -19.88 8.84 -4.66
CA GLN A 72 -20.96 9.32 -5.51
C GLN A 72 -20.36 10.23 -6.57
N PRO A 73 -20.43 9.88 -7.88
CA PRO A 73 -19.91 10.72 -8.94
C PRO A 73 -20.68 12.05 -9.03
N THR A 74 -19.99 13.13 -9.36
CA THR A 74 -20.63 14.34 -9.89
C THR A 74 -21.03 14.12 -11.35
N THR A 75 -21.81 15.01 -11.93
CA THR A 75 -22.13 14.98 -13.39
C THR A 75 -20.86 14.88 -14.24
N LEU A 76 -19.81 15.62 -13.87
CA LEU A 76 -18.50 15.53 -14.53
C LEU A 76 -17.86 14.16 -14.31
N GLY A 77 -17.96 13.60 -13.11
CA GLY A 77 -17.46 12.26 -12.79
C GLY A 77 -18.16 11.17 -13.60
N GLU A 78 -19.48 11.26 -13.75
CA GLU A 78 -20.26 10.35 -14.61
C GLU A 78 -19.80 10.43 -16.07
N TYR A 79 -19.58 11.66 -16.56
CA TYR A 79 -19.04 11.87 -17.91
C TYR A 79 -17.65 11.23 -18.08
N VAL A 80 -16.75 11.41 -17.10
CA VAL A 80 -15.40 10.82 -17.11
C VAL A 80 -15.46 9.31 -17.22
N ILE A 81 -16.37 8.65 -16.47
CA ILE A 81 -16.59 7.20 -16.53
C ILE A 81 -17.12 6.79 -17.91
N ALA A 82 -18.18 7.46 -18.38
CA ALA A 82 -18.81 7.15 -19.66
C ALA A 82 -17.81 7.32 -20.83
N ALA A 83 -17.05 8.39 -20.83
CA ALA A 83 -16.02 8.68 -21.83
C ALA A 83 -14.90 7.63 -21.82
N PHE A 84 -14.51 7.11 -20.64
CA PHE A 84 -13.49 6.06 -20.54
C PHE A 84 -13.96 4.75 -21.17
N ARG A 85 -15.20 4.35 -20.91
CA ARG A 85 -15.80 3.19 -21.56
C ARG A 85 -15.94 3.37 -23.07
N LYS A 86 -16.45 4.53 -23.50
CA LYS A 86 -16.62 4.88 -24.91
C LYS A 86 -15.28 4.89 -25.65
N MET A 87 -14.20 5.36 -25.03
CA MET A 87 -12.86 5.33 -25.63
C MET A 87 -12.46 3.92 -26.06
N ALA A 88 -12.65 2.89 -25.20
CA ALA A 88 -12.31 1.51 -25.54
C ALA A 88 -13.09 1.01 -26.75
N THR A 89 -14.40 1.27 -26.79
CA THR A 89 -15.27 0.90 -27.93
C THR A 89 -14.83 1.62 -29.21
N MET A 90 -14.64 2.95 -29.15
CA MET A 90 -14.21 3.75 -30.30
C MET A 90 -12.85 3.33 -30.88
N VAL A 91 -11.89 2.97 -30.00
CA VAL A 91 -10.58 2.51 -30.46
C VAL A 91 -10.73 1.16 -31.15
N THR A 92 -11.51 0.24 -30.58
CA THR A 92 -11.80 -1.06 -31.21
C THR A 92 -12.42 -0.87 -32.60
N GLU A 93 -13.43 -0.03 -32.74
CA GLU A 93 -14.08 0.26 -34.01
C GLU A 93 -13.14 0.87 -35.07
N LYS A 94 -12.27 1.80 -34.65
CA LYS A 94 -11.35 2.49 -35.54
C LYS A 94 -10.13 1.67 -35.95
N THR A 95 -9.68 0.78 -35.11
CA THR A 95 -8.40 0.07 -35.30
C THR A 95 -8.57 -1.40 -35.65
N GLY A 96 -9.74 -1.98 -35.36
CA GLY A 96 -9.96 -3.42 -35.39
C GLY A 96 -9.34 -4.18 -34.21
N SER A 97 -8.50 -3.51 -33.39
CA SER A 97 -7.85 -4.13 -32.23
C SER A 97 -8.78 -4.08 -31.03
N ARG A 98 -9.06 -5.22 -30.41
CA ARG A 98 -9.99 -5.30 -29.28
C ARG A 98 -9.40 -4.68 -28.02
N ILE A 99 -10.06 -3.66 -27.49
CA ILE A 99 -9.76 -2.99 -26.21
C ILE A 99 -10.88 -3.28 -25.23
N GLN A 100 -10.53 -3.70 -24.03
CA GLN A 100 -11.50 -4.02 -22.99
C GLN A 100 -11.20 -3.25 -21.70
N VAL A 101 -12.22 -2.62 -21.14
CA VAL A 101 -12.20 -2.08 -19.77
C VAL A 101 -12.53 -3.21 -18.82
N TYR A 102 -11.60 -3.56 -17.93
CA TYR A 102 -11.82 -4.61 -16.92
C TYR A 102 -12.49 -4.05 -15.67
N GLN A 103 -11.96 -2.95 -15.16
CA GLN A 103 -12.46 -2.33 -13.95
C GLN A 103 -12.06 -0.85 -13.94
N TYR A 104 -12.77 -0.04 -13.17
CA TYR A 104 -12.39 1.33 -12.86
C TYR A 104 -12.84 1.71 -11.46
N GLN A 105 -12.23 2.76 -10.91
CA GLN A 105 -12.63 3.41 -9.67
C GLN A 105 -12.46 4.91 -9.82
N LEU A 106 -13.57 5.63 -9.75
CA LEU A 106 -13.57 7.08 -9.62
C LEU A 106 -13.31 7.47 -8.17
N MET A 107 -12.44 8.43 -7.97
CA MET A 107 -12.18 9.08 -6.70
C MET A 107 -12.42 10.58 -6.84
N PRO A 108 -12.60 11.33 -5.75
CA PRO A 108 -12.91 12.76 -5.86
C PRO A 108 -11.91 13.56 -6.69
N ASP A 109 -10.63 13.23 -6.63
CA ASP A 109 -9.51 13.96 -7.24
C ASP A 109 -8.71 13.15 -8.27
N HIS A 110 -9.14 11.93 -8.60
CA HIS A 110 -8.45 11.08 -9.56
C HIS A 110 -9.33 9.92 -10.05
N PHE A 111 -8.89 9.30 -11.14
CA PHE A 111 -9.52 8.15 -11.74
C PHE A 111 -8.50 7.01 -11.90
N HIS A 112 -8.91 5.80 -11.58
CA HIS A 112 -8.20 4.57 -11.90
C HIS A 112 -8.98 3.75 -12.91
N GLY A 113 -8.29 3.14 -13.88
CA GLY A 113 -8.91 2.23 -14.84
C GLY A 113 -7.97 1.08 -15.18
N ILE A 114 -8.50 -0.14 -15.27
CA ILE A 114 -7.79 -1.30 -15.77
C ILE A 114 -8.25 -1.56 -17.20
N LEU A 115 -7.30 -1.47 -18.13
CA LEU A 115 -7.50 -1.69 -19.55
C LEU A 115 -6.72 -2.92 -20.01
N ARG A 116 -7.32 -3.71 -20.89
CA ARG A 116 -6.63 -4.76 -21.66
C ARG A 116 -6.62 -4.38 -23.14
N ILE A 117 -5.45 -4.39 -23.74
CA ILE A 117 -5.20 -4.40 -25.17
C ILE A 117 -5.06 -5.88 -25.56
N HIS A 118 -6.00 -6.44 -26.32
CA HIS A 118 -5.99 -7.87 -26.70
C HIS A 118 -5.13 -8.11 -27.93
N ASP A 119 -5.20 -7.20 -28.89
CA ASP A 119 -4.53 -7.31 -30.18
C ASP A 119 -3.59 -6.12 -30.36
N ALA A 120 -2.47 -6.30 -31.04
CA ALA A 120 -1.54 -5.21 -31.32
C ALA A 120 -2.25 -4.04 -32.00
N LEU A 121 -1.97 -2.83 -31.55
CA LEU A 121 -2.51 -1.63 -32.14
C LEU A 121 -1.79 -1.31 -33.47
N PRO A 122 -2.50 -0.79 -34.49
CA PRO A 122 -1.88 -0.41 -35.76
C PRO A 122 -0.95 0.79 -35.60
N GLU A 123 -0.15 1.04 -36.62
CA GLU A 123 0.81 2.14 -36.65
C GLU A 123 0.18 3.48 -36.25
N GLY A 124 0.90 4.23 -35.43
CA GLY A 124 0.47 5.50 -34.87
C GLY A 124 -0.52 5.40 -33.72
N TRP A 125 -0.95 4.19 -33.32
CA TRP A 125 -1.78 3.96 -32.15
C TRP A 125 -0.97 3.32 -31.01
N HIS A 126 -1.18 3.81 -29.82
CA HIS A 126 -0.57 3.31 -28.58
C HIS A 126 -1.35 3.80 -27.37
N LEU A 127 -1.14 3.19 -26.22
CA LEU A 127 -1.84 3.49 -24.96
C LEU A 127 -1.91 5.00 -24.66
N SER A 128 -0.79 5.74 -24.85
CA SER A 128 -0.76 7.19 -24.53
C SER A 128 -1.66 8.01 -25.44
N ARG A 129 -1.81 7.63 -26.71
CA ARG A 129 -2.75 8.29 -27.63
C ARG A 129 -4.21 8.09 -27.20
N MET A 130 -4.54 6.87 -26.79
CA MET A 130 -5.88 6.53 -26.27
C MET A 130 -6.22 7.35 -25.03
N ILE A 131 -5.33 7.34 -24.03
CA ILE A 131 -5.54 8.08 -22.78
C ILE A 131 -5.55 9.60 -23.03
N GLY A 132 -4.70 10.08 -23.93
CA GLY A 132 -4.69 11.50 -24.35
C GLY A 132 -6.01 11.93 -24.98
N ALA A 133 -6.56 11.13 -25.88
CA ALA A 133 -7.86 11.40 -26.53
C ALA A 133 -9.01 11.43 -25.51
N TRP A 134 -9.07 10.46 -24.58
CA TRP A 134 -10.04 10.44 -23.49
C TRP A 134 -9.91 11.67 -22.58
N LYS A 135 -8.71 12.03 -22.13
CA LYS A 135 -8.48 13.23 -21.32
C LYS A 135 -8.91 14.50 -22.03
N GLY A 136 -8.61 14.59 -23.31
CA GLY A 136 -9.02 15.73 -24.16
C GLY A 136 -10.53 15.85 -24.29
N ASP A 137 -11.23 14.72 -24.41
CA ASP A 137 -12.69 14.67 -24.46
C ASP A 137 -13.32 15.16 -23.15
N CYS A 138 -12.86 14.61 -22.02
CA CYS A 138 -13.29 15.06 -20.69
C CYS A 138 -13.00 16.54 -20.43
N SER A 139 -11.85 17.07 -20.90
CA SER A 139 -11.51 18.48 -20.73
C SER A 139 -12.42 19.39 -21.53
N ARG A 140 -12.81 19.01 -22.76
CA ARG A 140 -13.80 19.77 -23.55
C ARG A 140 -15.14 19.86 -22.83
N GLU A 141 -15.62 18.76 -22.28
CA GLU A 141 -16.87 18.76 -21.50
C GLU A 141 -16.77 19.62 -20.24
N TYR A 142 -15.66 19.54 -19.52
CA TYR A 142 -15.41 20.39 -18.36
C TYR A 142 -15.49 21.88 -18.71
N TRP A 143 -14.84 22.31 -19.79
CA TRP A 143 -14.89 23.70 -20.23
C TRP A 143 -16.28 24.12 -20.69
N ARG A 144 -17.00 23.25 -21.41
CA ARG A 144 -18.38 23.49 -21.83
C ARG A 144 -19.30 23.78 -20.62
N VAL A 145 -19.16 23.00 -19.56
CA VAL A 145 -19.94 23.21 -18.34
C VAL A 145 -19.54 24.53 -17.65
N GLN A 146 -18.25 24.83 -17.58
CA GLN A 146 -17.76 26.09 -16.98
C GLN A 146 -18.25 27.31 -17.73
N GLU A 147 -18.21 27.27 -19.06
CA GLU A 147 -18.69 28.34 -19.92
C GLU A 147 -20.22 28.56 -19.76
N SER A 148 -21.00 27.47 -19.66
CA SER A 148 -22.44 27.59 -19.44
C SER A 148 -22.78 28.20 -18.06
N HIS A 149 -22.05 27.87 -17.01
CA HIS A 149 -22.21 28.50 -15.72
C HIS A 149 -21.82 29.97 -15.69
N ALA A 150 -20.75 30.35 -16.37
CA ALA A 150 -20.32 31.74 -16.49
C ALA A 150 -21.38 32.60 -17.17
N LEU A 151 -22.02 32.08 -18.23
CA LEU A 151 -23.09 32.78 -18.95
C LEU A 151 -24.37 32.95 -18.12
N THR A 152 -24.68 32.00 -17.25
CA THR A 152 -25.88 32.06 -16.36
C THR A 152 -25.74 33.06 -15.21
N HIS A 153 -24.50 33.40 -14.84
CA HIS A 153 -24.19 34.30 -13.71
C HIS A 153 -23.60 35.64 -14.14
N ALA A 154 -23.47 35.91 -15.45
CA ALA A 154 -23.02 37.20 -15.94
C ALA A 154 -24.13 38.25 -15.80
N GLU A 155 -23.90 39.26 -14.94
CA GLU A 155 -24.75 40.45 -14.89
C GLU A 155 -24.77 41.17 -16.24
N PRO A 156 -25.91 41.68 -16.72
CA PRO A 156 -26.06 42.26 -18.09
C PRO A 156 -25.26 43.53 -18.38
N SER A 157 -24.45 44.04 -17.46
CA SER A 157 -23.92 45.40 -17.50
C SER A 157 -22.49 45.58 -17.99
N SER A 158 -21.85 44.60 -18.61
CA SER A 158 -20.45 44.76 -19.06
C SER A 158 -20.21 44.46 -20.55
N LEU A 159 -21.15 44.86 -21.41
CA LEU A 159 -20.93 44.84 -22.87
C LEU A 159 -20.44 46.19 -23.37
N SER A 160 -19.22 46.61 -23.07
CA SER A 160 -18.53 47.64 -23.87
C SER A 160 -17.01 47.47 -23.80
N GLY A 161 -16.43 46.98 -24.89
CA GLY A 161 -15.10 47.43 -25.33
C GLY A 161 -13.87 46.77 -24.67
N ALA A 162 -13.97 45.64 -24.00
CA ALA A 162 -12.78 44.91 -23.56
C ALA A 162 -12.23 44.05 -24.74
N PRO A 163 -10.90 43.99 -24.93
CA PRO A 163 -10.32 43.10 -25.94
C PRO A 163 -10.70 41.64 -25.61
N ASP A 164 -10.96 40.84 -26.65
CA ASP A 164 -11.32 39.41 -26.57
C ASP A 164 -10.16 38.57 -25.97
N VAL A 165 -9.84 38.83 -24.71
CA VAL A 165 -8.93 38.00 -23.93
C VAL A 165 -9.76 36.82 -23.44
N ARG A 166 -9.77 35.73 -24.20
CA ARG A 166 -10.36 34.46 -23.72
C ARG A 166 -9.70 34.12 -22.40
N PRO A 167 -10.48 33.94 -21.33
CA PRO A 167 -9.91 33.55 -20.04
C PRO A 167 -9.10 32.24 -20.23
N GLU A 168 -7.92 32.19 -19.65
CA GLU A 168 -7.06 31.01 -19.70
C GLU A 168 -7.85 29.81 -19.18
N ARG A 169 -8.09 28.84 -20.06
CA ARG A 169 -8.89 27.66 -19.72
C ARG A 169 -8.14 26.80 -18.69
N GLU A 170 -8.70 26.69 -17.51
CA GLU A 170 -8.17 25.86 -16.43
C GLU A 170 -8.13 24.37 -16.84
N SER A 171 -7.01 23.70 -16.60
CA SER A 171 -6.85 22.28 -16.93
C SER A 171 -7.70 21.40 -16.03
N LEU A 172 -8.46 20.45 -16.61
CA LEU A 172 -9.17 19.44 -15.82
C LEU A 172 -8.21 18.46 -15.14
N PHE A 173 -7.24 17.94 -15.88
CA PHE A 173 -6.31 16.94 -15.41
C PHE A 173 -4.87 17.44 -15.35
N SER A 174 -4.11 16.93 -14.42
CA SER A 174 -2.66 17.09 -14.38
C SER A 174 -2.01 16.57 -15.66
N PRO A 175 -0.85 17.11 -16.08
CA PRO A 175 -0.12 16.61 -17.24
C PRO A 175 0.24 15.13 -17.12
N GLY A 176 0.10 14.38 -18.20
CA GLY A 176 0.42 12.95 -18.26
C GLY A 176 -0.59 12.05 -17.51
N TYR A 177 -0.15 10.85 -17.17
CA TYR A 177 -0.84 9.85 -16.34
C TYR A 177 0.18 8.85 -15.82
N ASN A 178 -0.16 8.08 -14.80
CA ASN A 178 0.64 6.95 -14.33
C ASN A 178 0.05 5.66 -14.89
N ASP A 179 0.93 4.70 -15.22
CA ASP A 179 0.54 3.35 -15.58
C ASP A 179 1.36 2.32 -14.81
N LYS A 180 0.76 1.16 -14.61
CA LYS A 180 1.43 -0.07 -14.19
C LYS A 180 1.08 -1.15 -15.20
N ILE A 181 2.07 -1.96 -15.57
CA ILE A 181 1.93 -3.05 -16.52
C ILE A 181 1.77 -4.33 -15.73
N LEU A 182 0.87 -5.20 -16.15
CA LEU A 182 0.70 -6.51 -15.55
C LEU A 182 1.75 -7.46 -16.11
N TYR A 183 2.57 -8.03 -15.20
CA TYR A 183 3.64 -8.98 -15.56
C TYR A 183 3.50 -10.33 -14.86
N HIS A 184 2.76 -10.40 -13.74
CA HIS A 184 2.76 -11.56 -12.87
C HIS A 184 1.36 -12.06 -12.60
N GLU A 185 1.24 -13.37 -12.43
CA GLU A 185 0.02 -14.02 -11.96
C GLU A 185 -0.41 -13.47 -10.59
N GLY A 186 -1.72 -13.34 -10.36
CA GLY A 186 -2.29 -12.77 -9.13
C GLY A 186 -2.21 -11.23 -9.03
N GLN A 187 -1.45 -10.55 -9.89
CA GLN A 187 -1.33 -9.10 -9.87
C GLN A 187 -2.65 -8.40 -10.25
N LEU A 188 -3.45 -9.01 -11.13
CA LEU A 188 -4.74 -8.47 -11.53
C LEU A 188 -5.73 -8.48 -10.37
N ASP A 189 -5.81 -9.56 -9.61
CA ASP A 189 -6.67 -9.67 -8.43
C ASP A 189 -6.28 -8.65 -7.36
N ALA A 190 -4.97 -8.46 -7.14
CA ALA A 190 -4.47 -7.43 -6.25
C ALA A 190 -4.87 -6.00 -6.71
N TRP A 191 -4.94 -5.75 -8.03
CA TRP A 191 -5.43 -4.49 -8.56
C TRP A 191 -6.94 -4.32 -8.39
N TYR A 192 -7.73 -5.36 -8.56
CA TYR A 192 -9.17 -5.34 -8.27
C TYR A 192 -9.42 -5.01 -6.79
N GLU A 193 -8.76 -5.72 -5.89
CA GLU A 193 -8.85 -5.42 -4.45
C GLU A 193 -8.44 -3.99 -4.12
N TYR A 194 -7.34 -3.51 -4.71
CA TYR A 194 -6.86 -2.14 -4.52
C TYR A 194 -7.89 -1.11 -4.97
N LEU A 195 -8.49 -1.28 -6.15
CA LEU A 195 -9.49 -0.35 -6.66
C LEU A 195 -10.74 -0.35 -5.78
N HIS A 196 -11.22 -1.52 -5.40
CA HIS A 196 -12.39 -1.68 -4.55
C HIS A 196 -12.19 -1.07 -3.14
N ASP A 197 -10.97 -1.17 -2.59
CA ASP A 197 -10.64 -0.66 -1.24
C ASP A 197 -10.39 0.87 -1.21
N ASN A 198 -10.28 1.55 -2.36
CA ASN A 198 -9.95 2.98 -2.40
C ASN A 198 -10.96 3.89 -1.67
N PRO A 199 -12.30 3.74 -1.82
CA PRO A 199 -13.27 4.55 -1.09
C PRO A 199 -13.13 4.36 0.43
N ARG A 200 -13.01 3.11 0.89
CA ARG A 200 -12.79 2.77 2.30
C ARG A 200 -11.52 3.42 2.85
N ARG A 201 -10.42 3.37 2.10
CA ARG A 201 -9.14 4.01 2.47
C ARG A 201 -9.28 5.53 2.56
N LEU A 202 -10.03 6.14 1.65
CA LEU A 202 -10.31 7.59 1.70
C LEU A 202 -11.14 7.92 2.92
N TRP A 203 -12.19 7.15 3.21
CA TRP A 203 -13.04 7.33 4.38
C TRP A 203 -12.22 7.30 5.67
N LEU A 204 -11.34 6.30 5.82
CA LEU A 204 -10.45 6.19 6.97
C LEU A 204 -9.47 7.38 7.09
N LYS A 205 -8.94 7.87 5.97
CA LYS A 205 -8.06 9.04 5.97
C LYS A 205 -8.77 10.33 6.37
N VAL A 206 -10.05 10.45 6.04
CA VAL A 206 -10.86 11.63 6.39
C VAL A 206 -11.29 11.59 7.86
N HIS A 207 -11.81 10.46 8.33
CA HIS A 207 -12.41 10.35 9.66
C HIS A 207 -11.40 9.92 10.75
N TYR A 208 -10.35 9.18 10.38
CA TYR A 208 -9.31 8.70 11.30
C TYR A 208 -7.91 8.92 10.70
N PRO A 209 -7.49 10.19 10.51
CA PRO A 209 -6.23 10.51 9.84
C PRO A 209 -5.03 9.88 10.53
N ASP A 210 -5.07 9.73 11.85
CA ASP A 210 -3.95 9.19 12.64
C ASP A 210 -3.75 7.68 12.45
N ARG A 211 -4.80 6.92 12.15
CA ARG A 211 -4.69 5.45 11.95
C ARG A 211 -3.86 5.05 10.74
N LEU A 212 -3.79 5.89 9.73
CA LEU A 212 -3.02 5.67 8.50
C LEU A 212 -1.89 6.69 8.34
N ARG A 213 -1.63 7.49 9.37
CA ARG A 213 -0.50 8.43 9.38
C ARG A 213 0.80 7.65 9.39
N LYS A 214 1.72 8.01 8.50
CA LYS A 214 3.10 7.56 8.60
C LYS A 214 3.85 8.39 9.61
N ILE A 215 4.56 7.72 10.48
CA ILE A 215 5.48 8.35 11.41
C ILE A 215 6.88 7.94 10.98
N TYR A 216 7.64 8.91 10.50
CA TYR A 216 9.04 8.73 10.15
C TYR A 216 9.89 8.86 11.41
N ASP A 217 11.05 8.22 11.42
CA ASP A 217 11.99 8.21 12.56
C ASP A 217 11.32 7.80 13.89
N PHE A 218 10.39 6.85 13.82
CA PHE A 218 9.73 6.30 15.00
C PHE A 218 10.69 5.39 15.76
N LYS A 219 11.17 5.87 16.91
CA LYS A 219 12.12 5.13 17.75
C LYS A 219 11.40 4.22 18.73
N THR A 220 11.77 2.95 18.73
CA THR A 220 11.24 1.94 19.66
C THR A 220 12.21 0.78 19.81
N GLY A 221 11.92 -0.12 20.77
CA GLY A 221 12.80 -1.23 21.15
C GLY A 221 13.81 -0.83 22.21
N LYS A 222 14.53 -1.81 22.74
CA LYS A 222 15.56 -1.65 23.80
C LYS A 222 16.76 -0.84 23.30
N GLN A 223 17.11 -1.00 22.02
CA GLN A 223 18.22 -0.32 21.35
C GLN A 223 17.81 1.03 20.72
N GLY A 224 16.52 1.35 20.69
CA GLY A 224 16.01 2.60 20.14
C GLY A 224 16.16 2.74 18.63
N HIS A 225 16.07 1.63 17.89
CA HIS A 225 16.09 1.64 16.43
C HIS A 225 15.00 2.53 15.84
N SER A 226 15.30 3.13 14.69
CA SER A 226 14.39 4.00 13.96
C SER A 226 13.63 3.23 12.89
N TYR A 227 12.34 3.52 12.76
CA TYR A 227 11.43 2.87 11.82
C TYR A 227 10.54 3.88 11.12
N THR A 228 10.09 3.59 9.92
CA THR A 228 8.86 4.18 9.40
C THR A 228 7.68 3.35 9.88
N ALA A 229 6.81 3.95 10.68
CA ALA A 229 5.69 3.29 11.34
C ALA A 229 4.34 3.66 10.71
N VAL A 230 3.44 2.68 10.56
CA VAL A 230 2.05 2.86 10.14
C VAL A 230 1.14 1.99 11.00
N GLY A 231 0.09 2.57 11.54
CA GLY A 231 -0.92 1.88 12.35
C GLY A 231 -0.89 2.30 13.81
N ASN A 232 -1.27 1.38 14.70
CA ASN A 232 -1.43 1.66 16.12
C ASN A 232 -0.09 1.66 16.87
N THR A 233 0.52 2.82 17.02
CA THR A 233 1.80 2.98 17.74
C THR A 233 1.71 2.74 19.23
N PHE A 234 0.52 2.70 19.82
CA PHE A 234 0.37 2.36 21.25
C PHE A 234 0.75 0.89 21.54
N LEU A 235 0.77 0.01 20.53
CA LEU A 235 1.12 -1.40 20.71
C LEU A 235 2.55 -1.60 21.26
N VAL A 236 3.49 -0.68 20.98
CA VAL A 236 4.85 -0.75 21.54
C VAL A 236 4.90 -0.42 23.03
N LYS A 237 3.82 0.13 23.60
CA LYS A 237 3.72 0.49 25.03
C LYS A 237 3.07 -0.61 25.87
N TYR A 238 2.56 -1.68 25.26
CA TYR A 238 2.00 -2.80 26.00
C TYR A 238 3.08 -3.47 26.83
N PRO A 239 2.78 -3.86 28.06
CA PRO A 239 3.76 -4.48 28.96
C PRO A 239 4.25 -5.82 28.44
N GLU A 240 3.36 -6.59 27.83
CA GLU A 240 3.68 -7.91 27.29
C GLU A 240 3.67 -7.87 25.74
N ARG A 241 4.85 -8.00 25.17
CA ARG A 241 5.12 -8.10 23.74
C ARG A 241 5.94 -9.35 23.51
N VAL A 242 5.35 -10.33 22.86
CA VAL A 242 5.91 -11.66 22.65
C VAL A 242 6.48 -11.79 21.26
N GLN A 243 7.77 -12.14 21.16
CA GLN A 243 8.35 -12.48 19.86
C GLN A 243 7.76 -13.78 19.34
N VAL A 244 7.21 -13.77 18.13
CA VAL A 244 6.84 -15.00 17.41
C VAL A 244 8.02 -15.40 16.53
N ARG A 245 8.64 -16.53 16.85
CA ARG A 245 9.78 -17.10 16.12
C ARG A 245 9.68 -18.61 16.14
N CYS A 246 9.46 -19.21 14.97
CA CYS A 246 9.27 -20.64 14.80
C CYS A 246 10.36 -21.24 13.91
N HIS A 247 10.67 -22.51 14.12
CA HIS A 247 11.55 -23.25 13.23
C HIS A 247 10.95 -23.40 11.83
N ARG A 248 11.82 -23.56 10.81
CA ARG A 248 11.37 -23.65 9.41
C ARG A 248 10.78 -25.01 9.05
N ASN A 249 11.29 -26.07 9.67
CA ASN A 249 10.97 -27.46 9.32
C ASN A 249 10.13 -28.08 10.45
N LEU A 250 8.91 -27.58 10.62
CA LEU A 250 7.93 -28.13 11.55
C LEU A 250 6.94 -29.00 10.78
N THR A 251 6.46 -30.09 11.41
CA THR A 251 5.32 -30.85 10.92
C THR A 251 4.03 -30.05 11.08
N GLU A 252 2.95 -30.47 10.45
CA GLU A 252 1.65 -29.82 10.55
C GLU A 252 1.15 -29.77 11.99
N GLU A 253 1.32 -30.88 12.75
CA GLU A 253 0.95 -30.94 14.17
C GLU A 253 1.77 -29.97 15.01
N GLN A 254 3.07 -29.84 14.72
CA GLN A 254 3.94 -28.89 15.41
C GLN A 254 3.57 -27.44 15.07
N ILE A 255 3.21 -27.16 13.81
CA ILE A 255 2.71 -25.84 13.42
C ILE A 255 1.44 -25.51 14.18
N GLN A 256 0.50 -26.45 14.27
CA GLN A 256 -0.73 -26.24 15.02
C GLN A 256 -0.49 -26.00 16.51
N ALA A 257 0.46 -26.70 17.12
CA ALA A 257 0.86 -26.47 18.51
C ALA A 257 1.46 -25.07 18.72
N GLU A 258 2.31 -24.59 17.80
CA GLU A 258 2.84 -23.22 17.85
C GLU A 258 1.72 -22.18 17.70
N VAL A 259 0.78 -22.40 16.77
CA VAL A 259 -0.38 -21.52 16.63
C VAL A 259 -1.17 -21.43 17.92
N GLU A 260 -1.52 -22.58 18.54
CA GLU A 260 -2.31 -22.58 19.77
C GLU A 260 -1.56 -21.90 20.92
N HIS A 261 -0.26 -22.13 21.05
CA HIS A 261 0.60 -21.48 22.06
C HIS A 261 0.55 -19.96 21.92
N TYR A 262 0.89 -19.42 20.74
CA TYR A 262 0.90 -17.96 20.53
C TYR A 262 -0.49 -17.33 20.58
N MET A 263 -1.52 -18.05 20.13
CA MET A 263 -2.90 -17.58 20.24
C MET A 263 -3.37 -17.49 21.68
N SER A 264 -2.99 -18.43 22.53
CA SER A 264 -3.28 -18.38 23.96
C SER A 264 -2.68 -17.12 24.60
N LEU A 265 -1.41 -16.81 24.33
CA LEU A 265 -0.76 -15.59 24.82
C LEU A 265 -1.44 -14.32 24.31
N ALA A 266 -1.77 -14.30 23.01
CA ALA A 266 -2.38 -13.13 22.38
C ALA A 266 -3.81 -12.88 22.91
N ARG A 267 -4.62 -13.93 23.12
CA ARG A 267 -5.94 -13.85 23.75
C ARG A 267 -5.83 -13.40 25.21
N GLY A 268 -4.72 -13.74 25.90
CA GLY A 268 -4.38 -13.24 27.24
C GLY A 268 -4.02 -11.74 27.25
N GLY A 269 -3.87 -11.11 26.10
CA GLY A 269 -3.63 -9.66 25.97
C GLY A 269 -2.25 -9.27 25.44
N ALA A 270 -1.35 -10.23 25.25
CA ALA A 270 -0.03 -9.99 24.69
C ALA A 270 -0.09 -9.44 23.26
N VAL A 271 0.93 -8.69 22.88
CA VAL A 271 1.14 -8.22 21.50
C VAL A 271 2.13 -9.14 20.81
N LEU A 272 1.74 -9.75 19.71
CA LEU A 272 2.63 -10.58 18.90
C LEU A 272 3.56 -9.73 18.04
N VAL A 273 4.86 -10.01 18.11
CA VAL A 273 5.89 -9.23 17.37
C VAL A 273 6.69 -10.17 16.48
N SER A 274 6.65 -9.98 15.17
CA SER A 274 7.42 -10.81 14.23
C SER A 274 7.46 -10.20 12.82
N PRO A 275 8.41 -10.58 11.98
CA PRO A 275 8.32 -10.42 10.54
C PRO A 275 7.36 -11.42 9.86
N PHE A 276 6.99 -12.51 10.53
CA PHE A 276 6.11 -13.60 10.04
C PHE A 276 6.58 -14.20 8.71
N ILE A 277 7.79 -14.76 8.70
CA ILE A 277 8.45 -15.25 7.47
C ILE A 277 8.25 -16.76 7.28
N SER A 278 8.45 -17.57 8.34
CA SER A 278 8.33 -19.03 8.25
C SER A 278 6.88 -19.48 8.06
N PRO A 279 6.63 -20.73 7.60
CA PRO A 279 5.27 -21.25 7.48
C PRO A 279 4.49 -21.20 8.80
N ALA A 280 5.11 -21.60 9.91
CA ALA A 280 4.48 -21.57 11.22
C ALA A 280 4.18 -20.14 11.70
N GLU A 281 5.13 -19.21 11.55
CA GLU A 281 4.90 -17.79 11.86
C GLU A 281 3.75 -17.20 11.04
N LYS A 282 3.65 -17.57 9.75
CA LYS A 282 2.53 -17.14 8.89
C LYS A 282 1.20 -17.72 9.37
N ALA A 283 1.17 -18.97 9.81
CA ALA A 283 -0.02 -19.59 10.39
C ALA A 283 -0.47 -18.86 11.67
N VAL A 284 0.47 -18.50 12.55
CA VAL A 284 0.20 -17.65 13.73
C VAL A 284 -0.35 -16.29 13.32
N TYR A 285 0.26 -15.64 12.31
CA TYR A 285 -0.23 -14.35 11.78
C TYR A 285 -1.66 -14.45 11.28
N GLU A 286 -1.99 -15.48 10.47
CA GLU A 286 -3.32 -15.68 9.92
C GLU A 286 -4.37 -15.88 11.02
N ALA A 287 -4.06 -16.70 12.02
CA ALA A 287 -4.95 -16.94 13.15
C ALA A 287 -5.18 -15.67 13.98
N ALA A 288 -4.10 -14.97 14.33
CA ALA A 288 -4.17 -13.73 15.10
C ALA A 288 -4.90 -12.60 14.33
N TYR A 289 -4.66 -12.49 13.02
CA TYR A 289 -5.34 -11.53 12.16
C TYR A 289 -6.85 -11.79 12.12
N LYS A 290 -7.27 -13.05 11.97
CA LYS A 290 -8.69 -13.45 11.92
C LYS A 290 -9.44 -13.04 13.19
N GLU A 291 -8.82 -13.18 14.34
CA GLU A 291 -9.39 -12.80 15.64
C GLU A 291 -9.12 -11.31 16.00
N ARG A 292 -8.48 -10.54 15.13
CA ARG A 292 -8.11 -9.13 15.35
C ARG A 292 -7.27 -8.90 16.60
N LEU A 293 -6.40 -9.85 16.94
CA LEU A 293 -5.48 -9.74 18.06
C LEU A 293 -4.36 -8.76 17.74
N LYS A 294 -3.68 -8.27 18.77
CA LYS A 294 -2.67 -7.22 18.68
C LYS A 294 -1.39 -7.71 17.99
N ILE A 295 -0.98 -7.09 16.90
CA ILE A 295 0.18 -7.50 16.09
C ILE A 295 1.10 -6.32 15.82
N ILE A 296 2.39 -6.48 16.04
CA ILE A 296 3.47 -5.64 15.51
C ILE A 296 4.19 -6.45 14.42
N ARG A 297 4.09 -5.99 13.18
CA ARG A 297 4.74 -6.64 12.04
C ARG A 297 5.93 -5.85 11.55
N ILE A 298 7.07 -6.51 11.39
CA ILE A 298 8.28 -5.93 10.80
C ILE A 298 8.33 -6.34 9.34
N VAL A 299 8.52 -5.36 8.44
CA VAL A 299 8.53 -5.59 7.00
C VAL A 299 9.91 -5.30 6.40
N ASN A 300 10.28 -6.08 5.38
CA ASN A 300 11.59 -5.98 4.71
C ASN A 300 11.67 -4.89 3.64
N ARG A 301 10.61 -4.10 3.48
CA ARG A 301 10.53 -3.02 2.50
C ARG A 301 10.37 -1.67 3.18
N GLY A 302 10.99 -0.63 2.61
CA GLY A 302 10.79 0.74 3.07
C GLY A 302 9.36 1.22 2.83
N LEU A 303 8.89 2.12 3.67
CA LEU A 303 7.59 2.76 3.56
C LEU A 303 7.70 4.27 3.33
N ASP A 304 8.89 4.81 3.06
CA ASP A 304 9.17 6.25 3.07
C ASP A 304 8.57 7.00 1.88
N GLY A 305 8.32 6.33 0.75
CA GLY A 305 7.67 6.97 -0.40
C GLY A 305 6.27 7.51 -0.08
N LYS A 306 5.95 8.71 -0.54
CA LYS A 306 4.69 9.43 -0.27
C LYS A 306 3.43 8.59 -0.42
N PHE A 307 3.39 7.68 -1.41
CA PHE A 307 2.24 6.84 -1.74
C PHE A 307 2.45 5.37 -1.39
N ILE A 308 3.56 5.02 -0.73
CA ILE A 308 3.88 3.66 -0.35
C ILE A 308 3.32 3.41 1.04
N TYR A 309 2.42 2.47 1.16
CA TYR A 309 1.77 2.05 2.40
C TYR A 309 1.83 0.54 2.54
N PRO A 310 1.63 0.00 3.74
CA PRO A 310 1.29 -1.41 3.88
C PRO A 310 0.15 -1.78 2.92
N THR A 311 0.16 -2.99 2.40
CA THR A 311 -0.84 -3.44 1.42
C THR A 311 -1.71 -4.57 1.99
N GLY A 312 -2.86 -4.81 1.37
CA GLY A 312 -3.74 -5.92 1.71
C GLY A 312 -4.12 -5.93 3.20
N ARG A 313 -3.90 -7.06 3.85
CA ARG A 313 -4.25 -7.31 5.26
C ARG A 313 -3.54 -6.36 6.23
N ASP A 314 -2.27 -6.05 5.98
CA ASP A 314 -1.51 -5.14 6.86
C ASP A 314 -2.18 -3.77 6.95
N LEU A 315 -2.57 -3.21 5.80
CA LEU A 315 -3.27 -1.93 5.78
C LEU A 315 -4.63 -2.00 6.47
N LYS A 316 -5.38 -3.10 6.23
CA LYS A 316 -6.67 -3.32 6.87
C LYS A 316 -6.52 -3.43 8.40
N GLY A 317 -5.51 -4.18 8.88
CA GLY A 317 -5.20 -4.33 10.30
C GLY A 317 -4.77 -3.01 10.97
N CYS A 318 -3.90 -2.22 10.31
CA CYS A 318 -3.51 -0.89 10.76
C CYS A 318 -4.72 0.04 10.89
N SER A 319 -5.57 0.06 9.87
CA SER A 319 -6.78 0.90 9.85
C SER A 319 -7.81 0.49 10.90
N ALA A 320 -7.88 -0.80 11.23
CA ALA A 320 -8.75 -1.35 12.26
C ALA A 320 -8.20 -1.14 13.69
N GLY A 321 -6.94 -0.73 13.81
CA GLY A 321 -6.30 -0.35 15.08
C GLY A 321 -5.68 -1.49 15.89
N PHE A 322 -5.70 -2.72 15.40
CA PHE A 322 -5.07 -3.87 16.09
C PHE A 322 -3.67 -4.19 15.58
N MET A 323 -3.17 -3.48 14.56
CA MET A 323 -1.87 -3.72 13.95
C MET A 323 -1.00 -2.46 13.89
N LEU A 324 0.30 -2.67 14.07
CA LEU A 324 1.37 -1.73 13.79
C LEU A 324 2.34 -2.38 12.79
N VAL A 325 2.63 -1.70 11.69
CA VAL A 325 3.66 -2.11 10.74
C VAL A 325 4.87 -1.21 10.90
N LEU A 326 6.04 -1.82 11.05
CA LEU A 326 7.33 -1.16 11.22
C LEU A 326 8.26 -1.53 10.06
N ALA A 327 8.78 -0.52 9.38
CA ALA A 327 9.78 -0.66 8.33
C ALA A 327 11.12 -0.11 8.82
N PRO A 328 12.12 -0.96 9.07
CA PRO A 328 13.45 -0.52 9.52
C PRO A 328 14.31 0.06 8.39
N TYR A 329 13.91 -0.12 7.13
CA TYR A 329 14.65 0.33 5.96
C TYR A 329 14.01 1.58 5.37
N ALA A 330 14.83 2.59 5.03
CA ALA A 330 14.37 3.85 4.48
C ALA A 330 13.92 3.71 3.01
N ASP A 331 14.65 2.94 2.21
CA ASP A 331 14.43 2.89 0.77
C ASP A 331 13.40 1.82 0.35
N TYR A 332 12.38 2.31 -0.33
CA TYR A 332 11.56 1.46 -1.19
C TYR A 332 12.07 1.59 -2.63
N SER A 333 12.75 0.57 -3.13
CA SER A 333 12.87 0.39 -4.57
C SER A 333 11.90 -0.71 -5.02
N ALA A 334 11.26 -0.53 -6.18
CA ALA A 334 10.43 -1.57 -6.78
C ALA A 334 11.24 -2.86 -6.98
N GLU A 335 12.54 -2.73 -7.24
CA GLU A 335 13.49 -3.84 -7.37
C GLU A 335 13.71 -4.61 -6.05
N THR A 336 13.70 -3.92 -4.89
CA THR A 336 13.83 -4.60 -3.58
C THR A 336 12.52 -5.25 -3.15
N ALA A 337 11.37 -4.76 -3.59
CA ALA A 337 10.06 -5.35 -3.29
C ALA A 337 9.83 -6.68 -4.02
N GLU A 338 10.44 -6.89 -5.18
CA GLU A 338 10.31 -8.10 -6.00
C GLU A 338 11.37 -9.17 -5.69
N LYS A 339 12.47 -8.80 -5.01
CA LYS A 339 13.52 -9.75 -4.63
C LYS A 339 13.09 -10.63 -3.47
N ARG A 340 13.40 -11.93 -3.57
CA ARG A 340 13.24 -12.85 -2.43
C ARG A 340 14.03 -12.34 -1.24
N ILE A 341 13.42 -12.41 -0.06
CA ILE A 341 14.06 -12.05 1.21
C ILE A 341 15.33 -12.89 1.39
N THR A 342 16.46 -12.23 1.60
CA THR A 342 17.73 -12.90 1.86
C THR A 342 17.78 -13.46 3.29
N ARG A 343 18.69 -14.43 3.54
CA ARG A 343 18.90 -14.96 4.90
C ARG A 343 19.34 -13.87 5.87
N SER A 344 20.20 -12.94 5.45
CA SER A 344 20.62 -11.80 6.28
C SER A 344 19.43 -10.95 6.68
N GLN A 345 18.60 -10.54 5.73
CA GLN A 345 17.39 -9.76 6.02
C GLN A 345 16.44 -10.48 6.97
N CYS A 346 16.31 -11.82 6.87
CA CYS A 346 15.50 -12.59 7.82
C CYS A 346 16.07 -12.50 9.25
N LEU A 347 17.39 -12.58 9.38
CA LEU A 347 18.07 -12.47 10.68
C LEU A 347 17.92 -11.07 11.26
N ASP A 348 18.14 -10.04 10.44
CA ASP A 348 18.01 -8.64 10.85
C ASP A 348 16.58 -8.34 11.34
N MET A 349 15.56 -8.75 10.57
CA MET A 349 14.16 -8.54 10.97
C MET A 349 13.77 -9.29 12.24
N ASN A 350 14.31 -10.49 12.45
CA ASN A 350 14.12 -11.22 13.71
C ASN A 350 14.84 -10.52 14.87
N GLY A 351 16.01 -9.92 14.65
CA GLY A 351 16.72 -9.08 15.60
C GLY A 351 15.90 -7.85 16.02
N TYR A 352 15.28 -7.17 15.05
CA TYR A 352 14.35 -6.06 15.34
C TYR A 352 13.12 -6.52 16.14
N ALA A 353 12.58 -7.71 15.83
CA ALA A 353 11.46 -8.25 16.60
C ALA A 353 11.86 -8.56 18.03
N GLU A 354 13.05 -9.13 18.23
CA GLU A 354 13.64 -9.43 19.54
C GLU A 354 13.88 -8.15 20.37
N ASP A 355 14.36 -7.09 19.71
CA ASP A 355 14.60 -5.80 20.35
C ASP A 355 13.29 -5.14 20.87
N ILE A 356 12.18 -5.30 20.12
CA ILE A 356 10.88 -4.74 20.49
C ILE A 356 10.15 -5.59 21.53
N ALA A 357 10.36 -6.91 21.52
CA ALA A 357 9.70 -7.84 22.43
C ALA A 357 10.17 -7.67 23.87
N THR A 358 9.26 -7.90 24.82
CA THR A 358 9.57 -8.01 26.25
C THR A 358 9.80 -9.45 26.66
N THR A 359 9.12 -10.39 25.99
CA THR A 359 9.25 -11.83 26.18
C THR A 359 9.78 -12.44 24.89
N LEU A 360 10.91 -13.12 24.98
CA LEU A 360 11.53 -13.79 23.83
C LEU A 360 10.80 -15.11 23.55
N ALA A 361 10.84 -15.56 22.29
CA ALA A 361 10.39 -16.89 21.94
C ALA A 361 11.16 -17.93 22.75
N LEU A 362 10.46 -18.86 23.36
CA LEU A 362 11.09 -20.00 24.00
C LEU A 362 11.81 -20.82 22.93
N THR A 363 13.13 -20.95 23.03
CA THR A 363 13.87 -21.88 22.18
C THR A 363 13.41 -23.28 22.49
N HIS A 364 13.22 -24.13 21.48
CA HIS A 364 12.77 -25.53 21.63
C HIS A 364 13.56 -26.39 22.63
N GLU A 365 14.74 -25.96 23.07
CA GLU A 365 15.53 -26.60 24.15
C GLU A 365 14.80 -26.54 25.50
N ALA A 366 13.93 -25.58 25.74
CA ALA A 366 13.17 -25.50 26.99
C ALA A 366 11.95 -26.45 26.99
N HIS A 367 11.37 -26.76 25.82
CA HIS A 367 10.24 -27.69 25.73
C HIS A 367 10.66 -29.15 25.89
N ASN A 368 11.88 -29.53 25.43
CA ASN A 368 12.41 -30.87 25.63
C ASN A 368 12.91 -31.14 27.06
N LYS A 369 13.23 -30.12 27.84
CA LYS A 369 13.63 -30.29 29.26
C LYS A 369 12.44 -30.51 30.20
N GLY A 370 11.24 -30.14 29.80
CA GLY A 370 10.01 -30.40 30.57
C GLY A 370 9.46 -31.82 30.46
N ASN A 371 9.82 -32.56 29.41
CA ASN A 371 9.33 -33.92 29.15
C ASN A 371 10.39 -35.02 29.33
N ALA A 372 11.62 -34.66 29.71
CA ALA A 372 12.73 -35.61 29.94
C ALA A 372 12.92 -35.98 31.41
N GLY A 373 11.88 -35.87 32.21
CA GLY A 373 11.85 -36.25 33.62
C GLY A 373 11.19 -37.59 33.90
N LEU A 374 11.37 -38.64 33.09
CA LEU A 374 11.04 -40.03 33.40
C LEU A 374 11.61 -40.94 32.31
N THR A 375 12.86 -41.35 32.41
CA THR A 375 13.37 -42.71 32.22
C THR A 375 14.90 -42.71 32.25
N HIS A 376 15.45 -43.48 33.16
CA HIS A 376 16.86 -43.88 33.26
C HIS A 376 17.29 -44.72 32.05
N GLY A 377 18.54 -44.52 31.59
CA GLY A 377 19.24 -45.48 30.73
C GLY A 377 20.50 -44.92 30.09
N GLU A 378 21.64 -45.22 30.71
CA GLU A 378 22.99 -44.97 30.21
C GLU A 378 23.25 -45.60 28.85
N HIS A 379 23.98 -44.93 27.95
CA HIS A 379 25.24 -45.43 27.37
C HIS A 379 25.89 -44.50 26.33
N ASN A 380 27.12 -44.14 26.66
CA ASN A 380 28.38 -44.00 25.88
C ASN A 380 28.43 -43.37 24.48
N LYS A 381 29.26 -42.29 24.45
CA LYS A 381 30.37 -41.92 23.56
C LYS A 381 30.40 -42.49 22.13
N LYS A 382 30.47 -41.58 21.14
CA LYS A 382 31.63 -41.45 20.24
C LYS A 382 31.51 -40.18 19.39
N GLU A 383 32.60 -39.45 19.40
CA GLU A 383 32.96 -38.42 18.37
C GLU A 383 33.20 -39.12 17.05
N GLU A 384 32.75 -38.49 15.97
CA GLU A 384 33.47 -38.51 14.69
C GLU A 384 33.03 -37.37 13.79
N SER A 385 34.02 -36.61 13.38
CA SER A 385 34.08 -35.62 12.34
C SER A 385 33.74 -36.22 10.95
N LEU A 386 33.21 -35.41 10.06
CA LEU A 386 33.53 -35.43 8.59
C LEU A 386 32.42 -34.63 7.87
N SER A 387 32.75 -33.52 7.25
CA SER A 387 33.26 -33.31 5.88
C SER A 387 32.15 -33.37 4.83
N SER A 388 31.99 -32.20 4.18
CA SER A 388 31.62 -31.96 2.77
C SER A 388 30.53 -32.81 2.12
N ALA A 389 29.44 -32.17 1.76
CA ALA A 389 28.52 -32.65 0.75
C ALA A 389 28.59 -31.78 -0.51
N PRO A 390 28.53 -32.39 -1.71
CA PRO A 390 28.83 -31.74 -2.96
C PRO A 390 27.65 -30.95 -3.56
N ASP A 391 28.07 -29.98 -4.33
CA ASP A 391 27.31 -29.12 -5.23
C ASP A 391 26.61 -29.96 -6.31
N VAL A 392 25.28 -29.95 -6.35
CA VAL A 392 24.52 -30.54 -7.45
C VAL A 392 23.81 -29.44 -8.21
N ARG A 393 24.35 -29.13 -9.37
CA ARG A 393 23.68 -28.34 -10.44
C ARG A 393 22.59 -29.20 -11.07
N PRO A 394 21.41 -28.68 -11.36
CA PRO A 394 20.47 -29.33 -12.25
C PRO A 394 20.82 -29.03 -13.71
N GLU A 395 20.95 -30.09 -14.46
CA GLU A 395 21.14 -30.12 -15.89
C GLU A 395 19.91 -29.63 -16.67
N ASN A 396 20.21 -28.97 -17.78
CA ASN A 396 19.27 -28.60 -18.84
C ASN A 396 18.61 -29.83 -19.44
N ILE A 397 17.29 -29.84 -19.48
CA ILE A 397 16.55 -30.73 -20.38
C ILE A 397 15.94 -29.89 -21.49
N ASN A 398 16.59 -29.96 -22.64
CA ASN A 398 16.07 -29.64 -23.96
C ASN A 398 15.08 -30.73 -24.35
N THR A 399 13.84 -30.39 -24.70
CA THR A 399 13.01 -31.28 -25.54
C THR A 399 12.31 -30.44 -26.60
N GLU A 400 12.62 -30.83 -27.79
CA GLU A 400 12.08 -30.40 -29.07
C GLU A 400 10.58 -30.70 -29.21
N LYS A 401 10.01 -29.93 -30.11
CA LYS A 401 8.66 -30.01 -30.69
C LYS A 401 8.28 -31.44 -31.28
N PRO A 402 7.01 -31.66 -31.59
CA PRO A 402 6.38 -31.01 -32.77
C PRO A 402 5.21 -30.04 -32.43
#